data_afae73c8b07d5ed71664afd000b52235
#
_entry.id   afae73c8b07d5ed71664afd000b52235
#
_cell.length_a   1.000
_cell.length_b   1.000
_cell.length_c   1.000
_cell.angle_alpha   90.00
_cell.angle_beta   90.00
_cell.angle_gamma   90.00
#
_symmetry.space_group_name_H-M   'P 1'
#
loop_
_entity.id
_entity.type
_entity.pdbx_description
1 polymer ?
#
loop_
_entity_poly.entity_id
_entity_poly.type
_entity_poly.pdbx_seq_one_letter_code
_entity_poly.pdbx_strand_id
1 'polypeptide(L)'
;MSKVVLVLMMLTAALGGYAQAGDTGYQFLQIPTSAHSAALGGNNVSAVEDDATLMFTNPALLPNVSDKTLNLDYTSYIASTNKLSASFVKGSGERGTWSLGAMLLNYGDMTETNENFEELGEFSAKDINIQGGYSYLFNDRWAGGVQAKVLMSDYGEYSSVALGVDLGLNYYDEEHGWSLGLVAQNLGGQVDALYEKTESLPCNVVFGVSKQLANAPLRLSWTFDELTDWDEKKPINHMFFGVDFFPSNTTWVAIGYNPRRANEMKVADSSKWAGFSIGAGLGIKKFKVGLAYGKYHVASSSVIVNFSYSL
;
A
#
# COMPACT_ATOMS: atom_id res chain seq x y z
N MET A 1 33.35 -8.46 -4.38
CA MET A 1 32.21 -7.57 -4.23
C MET A 1 31.18 -8.26 -3.35
N SER A 2 30.76 -7.64 -2.27
CA SER A 2 29.73 -8.18 -1.37
C SER A 2 28.42 -8.37 -2.15
N LYS A 3 27.68 -9.46 -1.91
CA LYS A 3 26.39 -9.74 -2.52
C LYS A 3 25.39 -8.56 -2.33
N VAL A 4 25.56 -7.80 -1.26
CA VAL A 4 24.80 -6.58 -0.94
C VAL A 4 25.08 -5.46 -1.95
N VAL A 5 26.35 -5.27 -2.37
CA VAL A 5 26.71 -4.26 -3.37
C VAL A 5 26.15 -4.61 -4.75
N LEU A 6 26.08 -5.91 -5.08
CA LEU A 6 25.50 -6.36 -6.34
C LEU A 6 23.97 -6.11 -6.37
N VAL A 7 23.28 -6.35 -5.26
CA VAL A 7 21.83 -6.07 -5.13
C VAL A 7 21.56 -4.56 -5.19
N LEU A 8 22.39 -3.73 -4.53
CA LEU A 8 22.28 -2.27 -4.65
C LEU A 8 22.53 -1.77 -6.08
N MET A 9 23.54 -2.33 -6.78
CA MET A 9 23.79 -1.97 -8.19
C MET A 9 22.67 -2.43 -9.13
N MET A 10 22.05 -3.58 -8.89
CA MET A 10 20.87 -4.00 -9.66
C MET A 10 19.66 -3.10 -9.39
N LEU A 11 19.44 -2.66 -8.14
CA LEU A 11 18.41 -1.68 -7.80
C LEU A 11 18.64 -0.33 -8.52
N THR A 12 19.87 0.18 -8.51
CA THR A 12 20.20 1.47 -9.18
C THR A 12 20.10 1.38 -10.70
N ALA A 13 20.43 0.23 -11.29
CA ALA A 13 20.29 0.02 -12.74
C ALA A 13 18.81 -0.12 -13.18
N ALA A 14 17.96 -0.69 -12.33
CA ALA A 14 16.51 -0.79 -12.57
C ALA A 14 15.81 0.58 -12.46
N LEU A 15 16.33 1.48 -11.63
CA LEU A 15 15.74 2.81 -11.41
C LEU A 15 16.08 3.83 -12.53
N GLY A 16 17.13 3.57 -13.31
CA GLY A 16 17.61 4.50 -14.35
C GLY A 16 16.72 4.62 -15.61
N GLY A 17 15.66 3.82 -15.72
CA GLY A 17 14.80 3.77 -16.91
C GLY A 17 13.35 4.25 -16.72
N TYR A 18 12.91 4.62 -15.52
CA TYR A 18 11.48 4.79 -15.22
C TYR A 18 11.08 6.19 -14.71
N ALA A 19 11.93 7.18 -14.84
CA ALA A 19 11.62 8.53 -14.35
C ALA A 19 10.81 9.33 -15.39
N GLN A 20 9.50 9.12 -15.47
CA GLN A 20 8.54 10.11 -15.96
C GLN A 20 7.26 10.00 -15.12
N ALA A 21 7.17 10.80 -14.07
CA ALA A 21 5.93 11.04 -13.36
C ALA A 21 5.02 11.90 -14.25
N GLY A 22 3.82 11.40 -14.52
CA GLY A 22 2.79 12.13 -15.25
C GLY A 22 1.89 11.26 -16.15
N ASP A 23 2.40 10.16 -16.67
CA ASP A 23 1.67 9.25 -17.57
C ASP A 23 1.70 7.80 -17.05
N THR A 24 1.46 7.59 -15.75
CA THR A 24 1.42 6.23 -15.18
C THR A 24 -0.02 5.77 -15.06
N GLY A 25 -0.31 4.60 -15.64
CA GLY A 25 -1.56 3.86 -15.40
C GLY A 25 -1.57 3.17 -14.03
N TYR A 26 -2.62 2.40 -13.75
CA TYR A 26 -2.73 1.53 -12.57
C TYR A 26 -2.61 2.27 -11.23
N GLN A 27 -3.09 3.52 -11.16
CA GLN A 27 -3.03 4.37 -9.95
C GLN A 27 -3.77 3.77 -8.75
N PHE A 28 -4.66 2.81 -8.96
CA PHE A 28 -5.37 2.09 -7.90
C PHE A 28 -4.43 1.35 -6.93
N LEU A 29 -3.21 1.03 -7.35
CA LEU A 29 -2.18 0.43 -6.51
C LEU A 29 -1.72 1.34 -5.38
N GLN A 30 -1.90 2.66 -5.51
CA GLN A 30 -1.54 3.65 -4.48
C GLN A 30 -2.63 3.83 -3.41
N ILE A 31 -3.84 3.30 -3.63
CA ILE A 31 -4.93 3.36 -2.64
C ILE A 31 -4.58 2.40 -1.48
N PRO A 32 -4.48 2.87 -0.23
CA PRO A 32 -4.17 2.01 0.90
C PRO A 32 -5.12 0.81 1.01
N THR A 33 -4.58 -0.35 1.35
CA THR A 33 -5.35 -1.59 1.51
C THR A 33 -5.62 -1.86 2.98
N SER A 34 -4.61 -1.69 3.84
CA SER A 34 -4.75 -1.86 5.28
C SER A 34 -5.43 -0.65 5.93
N ALA A 35 -6.40 -0.89 6.81
CA ALA A 35 -7.00 0.16 7.65
C ALA A 35 -5.93 0.82 8.54
N HIS A 36 -4.99 0.04 9.09
CA HIS A 36 -3.94 0.58 9.95
C HIS A 36 -2.97 1.47 9.16
N SER A 37 -2.49 1.02 8.01
CA SER A 37 -1.62 1.82 7.15
C SER A 37 -2.30 3.12 6.70
N ALA A 38 -3.60 3.05 6.34
CA ALA A 38 -4.39 4.23 6.00
C ALA A 38 -4.51 5.22 7.16
N ALA A 39 -4.70 4.71 8.39
CA ALA A 39 -4.77 5.54 9.60
C ALA A 39 -3.43 6.24 9.87
N LEU A 40 -2.29 5.65 9.51
CA LEU A 40 -0.95 6.22 9.65
C LEU A 40 -0.55 7.20 8.53
N GLY A 41 -1.49 7.59 7.67
CA GLY A 41 -1.26 8.58 6.61
C GLY A 41 -1.14 8.02 5.21
N GLY A 42 -1.02 6.69 5.03
CA GLY A 42 -0.95 6.04 3.72
C GLY A 42 -0.03 4.84 3.66
N ASN A 43 0.96 4.87 2.79
CA ASN A 43 1.85 3.75 2.47
C ASN A 43 2.93 3.54 3.55
N ASN A 44 2.58 2.94 4.70
CA ASN A 44 3.54 2.64 5.75
C ASN A 44 4.27 1.32 5.46
N VAL A 45 5.60 1.35 5.33
CA VAL A 45 6.44 0.20 4.96
C VAL A 45 7.35 -0.30 6.09
N SER A 46 7.25 0.29 7.29
CA SER A 46 8.12 -0.02 8.43
C SER A 46 7.38 -0.48 9.69
N ALA A 47 6.05 -0.31 9.75
CA ALA A 47 5.27 -0.77 10.90
C ALA A 47 5.19 -2.30 10.93
N VAL A 48 5.84 -2.90 11.91
CA VAL A 48 5.78 -4.34 12.15
C VAL A 48 4.45 -4.65 12.84
N GLU A 49 3.64 -5.52 12.22
CA GLU A 49 2.27 -5.84 12.64
C GLU A 49 1.92 -7.27 12.28
N ASP A 50 0.93 -7.82 12.95
CA ASP A 50 0.34 -9.10 12.61
C ASP A 50 -0.86 -8.88 11.66
N ASP A 51 -0.56 -8.45 10.42
CA ASP A 51 -1.53 -8.11 9.38
C ASP A 51 -1.06 -8.65 8.02
N ALA A 52 -1.83 -9.54 7.39
CA ALA A 52 -1.49 -10.13 6.10
C ALA A 52 -1.51 -9.12 4.95
N THR A 53 -2.17 -7.95 5.11
CA THR A 53 -2.19 -6.87 4.12
C THR A 53 -0.83 -6.21 3.91
N LEU A 54 0.14 -6.45 4.81
CA LEU A 54 1.52 -6.00 4.65
C LEU A 54 2.17 -6.52 3.35
N MET A 55 1.64 -7.63 2.78
CA MET A 55 2.08 -8.11 1.47
C MET A 55 1.90 -7.08 0.35
N PHE A 56 0.95 -6.17 0.48
CA PHE A 56 0.66 -5.11 -0.50
C PHE A 56 1.53 -3.87 -0.33
N THR A 57 2.22 -3.73 0.81
CA THR A 57 3.07 -2.57 1.13
C THR A 57 4.55 -2.93 1.19
N ASN A 58 4.94 -3.85 2.08
CA ASN A 58 6.32 -4.32 2.22
C ASN A 58 6.34 -5.83 2.51
N PRO A 59 6.65 -6.68 1.52
CA PRO A 59 6.68 -8.12 1.73
C PRO A 59 7.71 -8.58 2.78
N ALA A 60 8.74 -7.79 3.06
CA ALA A 60 9.73 -8.13 4.08
C ALA A 60 9.19 -8.11 5.52
N LEU A 61 8.01 -7.54 5.76
CA LEU A 61 7.34 -7.54 7.07
C LEU A 61 6.58 -8.84 7.37
N LEU A 62 6.28 -9.65 6.36
CA LEU A 62 5.43 -10.84 6.47
C LEU A 62 5.94 -11.93 7.42
N PRO A 63 7.24 -12.11 7.67
CA PRO A 63 7.70 -13.08 8.67
C PRO A 63 7.20 -12.80 10.11
N ASN A 64 6.70 -11.58 10.37
CA ASN A 64 6.12 -11.20 11.66
C ASN A 64 4.60 -11.47 11.74
N VAL A 65 3.97 -11.91 10.65
CA VAL A 65 2.55 -12.23 10.60
C VAL A 65 2.30 -13.65 11.09
N SER A 66 1.27 -13.83 11.88
CA SER A 66 0.84 -15.14 12.40
C SER A 66 0.60 -16.13 11.25
N ASP A 67 0.98 -17.40 11.46
CA ASP A 67 0.81 -18.45 10.46
C ASP A 67 -0.67 -18.63 10.10
N LYS A 68 -0.93 -18.84 8.82
CA LYS A 68 -2.27 -19.05 8.24
C LYS A 68 -3.25 -17.91 8.56
N THR A 69 -2.81 -16.68 8.43
CA THR A 69 -3.66 -15.50 8.57
C THR A 69 -4.32 -15.15 7.25
N LEU A 70 -5.66 -15.00 7.29
CA LEU A 70 -6.51 -14.51 6.20
C LEU A 70 -7.00 -13.11 6.54
N ASN A 71 -6.86 -12.17 5.61
CA ASN A 71 -7.47 -10.85 5.69
C ASN A 71 -8.45 -10.64 4.56
N LEU A 72 -9.52 -9.89 4.88
CA LEU A 72 -10.49 -9.35 3.92
C LEU A 72 -10.64 -7.86 4.19
N ASP A 73 -10.55 -7.04 3.16
CA ASP A 73 -10.63 -5.60 3.28
C ASP A 73 -11.65 -5.02 2.32
N TYR A 74 -12.35 -4.02 2.79
CA TYR A 74 -13.27 -3.22 2.00
C TYR A 74 -12.93 -1.74 2.16
N THR A 75 -12.79 -1.04 1.05
CA THR A 75 -12.60 0.41 1.01
C THR A 75 -13.73 1.04 0.19
N SER A 76 -14.52 1.88 0.82
CA SER A 76 -15.36 2.84 0.12
C SER A 76 -14.51 4.05 -0.26
N TYR A 77 -14.39 4.29 -1.57
CA TYR A 77 -13.49 5.34 -2.08
C TYR A 77 -14.29 6.57 -2.51
N ILE A 78 -14.33 6.93 -3.77
CA ILE A 78 -15.06 8.10 -4.29
C ILE A 78 -16.08 7.66 -5.33
N ALA A 79 -17.16 8.47 -5.52
CA ALA A 79 -18.11 8.33 -6.64
C ALA A 79 -18.59 6.88 -6.88
N SER A 80 -19.00 6.17 -5.84
CA SER A 80 -19.41 4.75 -5.88
C SER A 80 -18.26 3.74 -6.15
N THR A 81 -17.02 4.19 -6.27
CA THR A 81 -15.86 3.31 -6.42
C THR A 81 -15.59 2.55 -5.13
N ASN A 82 -15.47 1.24 -5.24
CA ASN A 82 -15.22 0.36 -4.10
C ASN A 82 -14.01 -0.52 -4.39
N LYS A 83 -13.14 -0.66 -3.39
CA LYS A 83 -12.01 -1.57 -3.43
C LYS A 83 -12.23 -2.73 -2.47
N LEU A 84 -12.08 -3.93 -2.98
CA LEU A 84 -12.07 -5.17 -2.20
C LEU A 84 -10.69 -5.79 -2.27
N SER A 85 -10.20 -6.36 -1.18
CA SER A 85 -9.00 -7.17 -1.20
C SER A 85 -9.10 -8.37 -0.28
N ALA A 86 -8.34 -9.39 -0.64
CA ALA A 86 -8.14 -10.58 0.17
C ALA A 86 -6.65 -10.90 0.17
N SER A 87 -6.12 -11.28 1.33
CA SER A 87 -4.74 -11.70 1.47
C SER A 87 -4.61 -12.89 2.42
N PHE A 88 -3.72 -13.80 2.09
CA PHE A 88 -3.42 -14.98 2.88
C PHE A 88 -1.91 -15.13 3.05
N VAL A 89 -1.50 -15.38 4.27
CA VAL A 89 -0.11 -15.57 4.64
C VAL A 89 0.07 -16.92 5.32
N LYS A 90 1.12 -17.64 4.95
CA LYS A 90 1.46 -18.95 5.51
C LYS A 90 2.97 -19.07 5.74
N GLY A 91 3.34 -19.44 6.96
CA GLY A 91 4.71 -19.78 7.32
C GLY A 91 5.25 -20.99 6.54
N SER A 92 6.52 -20.98 6.22
CA SER A 92 7.24 -22.02 5.50
C SER A 92 8.57 -22.31 6.20
N GLY A 93 8.59 -23.32 7.03
CA GLY A 93 9.71 -23.60 7.90
C GLY A 93 9.85 -22.55 9.01
N GLU A 94 11.07 -22.37 9.52
CA GLU A 94 11.33 -21.46 10.66
C GLU A 94 11.51 -19.99 10.24
N ARG A 95 11.84 -19.71 8.97
CA ARG A 95 12.28 -18.40 8.50
C ARG A 95 11.58 -17.90 7.26
N GLY A 96 10.83 -18.76 6.60
CA GLY A 96 10.14 -18.44 5.34
C GLY A 96 8.66 -18.13 5.53
N THR A 97 8.10 -17.34 4.65
CA THR A 97 6.67 -17.00 4.66
C THR A 97 6.17 -16.82 3.23
N TRP A 98 5.16 -17.59 2.84
CA TRP A 98 4.44 -17.43 1.58
C TRP A 98 3.27 -16.47 1.75
N SER A 99 2.97 -15.75 0.70
CA SER A 99 1.78 -14.89 0.64
C SER A 99 1.09 -15.01 -0.72
N LEU A 100 -0.23 -14.88 -0.69
CA LEU A 100 -1.09 -14.80 -1.86
C LEU A 100 -2.19 -13.79 -1.58
N GLY A 101 -2.50 -12.92 -2.55
CA GLY A 101 -3.54 -11.93 -2.39
C GLY A 101 -4.09 -11.44 -3.72
N ALA A 102 -5.28 -10.85 -3.64
CA ALA A 102 -5.94 -10.21 -4.76
C ALA A 102 -6.60 -8.91 -4.32
N MET A 103 -6.67 -7.94 -5.23
CA MET A 103 -7.44 -6.70 -5.09
C MET A 103 -8.33 -6.53 -6.31
N LEU A 104 -9.52 -6.00 -6.08
CA LEU A 104 -10.47 -5.59 -7.10
C LEU A 104 -10.86 -4.14 -6.78
N LEU A 105 -10.62 -3.22 -7.71
CA LEU A 105 -11.23 -1.90 -7.71
C LEU A 105 -12.37 -1.89 -8.72
N ASN A 106 -13.58 -1.61 -8.26
CA ASN A 106 -14.76 -1.46 -9.09
C ASN A 106 -15.17 0.01 -9.08
N TYR A 107 -15.22 0.62 -10.26
CA TYR A 107 -15.59 2.03 -10.43
C TYR A 107 -17.10 2.26 -10.45
N GLY A 108 -17.90 1.20 -10.44
CA GLY A 108 -19.35 1.26 -10.59
C GLY A 108 -19.77 1.31 -12.06
N ASP A 109 -21.06 1.48 -12.27
CA ASP A 109 -21.64 1.63 -13.61
C ASP A 109 -21.48 3.08 -14.07
N MET A 110 -21.05 3.26 -15.31
CA MET A 110 -20.85 4.56 -15.96
C MET A 110 -21.74 4.66 -17.17
N THR A 111 -22.40 5.81 -17.35
CA THR A 111 -23.23 6.07 -18.54
C THR A 111 -22.32 6.38 -19.73
N GLU A 112 -22.48 5.62 -20.79
CA GLU A 112 -21.85 5.88 -22.07
C GLU A 112 -22.64 6.94 -22.83
N THR A 113 -21.95 7.98 -23.31
CA THR A 113 -22.57 9.06 -24.08
C THR A 113 -21.82 9.30 -25.38
N ASN A 114 -22.54 9.67 -26.44
CA ASN A 114 -21.91 10.10 -27.70
C ASN A 114 -21.52 11.60 -27.66
N GLU A 115 -20.92 12.08 -28.75
CA GLU A 115 -20.52 13.49 -28.92
C GLU A 115 -21.68 14.49 -28.78
N ASN A 116 -22.93 14.05 -28.95
CA ASN A 116 -24.14 14.86 -28.83
C ASN A 116 -24.77 14.78 -27.43
N PHE A 117 -24.10 14.17 -26.45
CA PHE A 117 -24.57 13.90 -25.08
C PHE A 117 -25.82 12.98 -25.01
N GLU A 118 -26.07 12.18 -26.05
CA GLU A 118 -27.10 11.15 -26.01
C GLU A 118 -26.56 9.91 -25.28
N GLU A 119 -27.36 9.36 -24.37
CA GLU A 119 -27.02 8.15 -23.62
C GLU A 119 -27.10 6.94 -24.57
N LEU A 120 -25.99 6.21 -24.71
CA LEU A 120 -25.86 4.99 -25.54
C LEU A 120 -26.08 3.73 -24.73
N GLY A 121 -25.76 3.76 -23.44
CA GLY A 121 -25.83 2.61 -22.56
C GLY A 121 -25.08 2.82 -21.27
N GLU A 122 -24.80 1.72 -20.57
CA GLU A 122 -23.96 1.68 -19.38
C GLU A 122 -22.80 0.73 -19.60
N PHE A 123 -21.63 1.09 -19.10
CA PHE A 123 -20.47 0.21 -19.04
C PHE A 123 -19.87 0.18 -17.63
N SER A 124 -19.22 -0.90 -17.27
CA SER A 124 -18.49 -1.02 -16.02
C SER A 124 -16.98 -0.95 -16.26
N ALA A 125 -16.27 -0.36 -15.28
CA ALA A 125 -14.81 -0.34 -15.27
C ALA A 125 -14.30 -1.00 -14.00
N LYS A 126 -13.22 -1.78 -14.12
CA LYS A 126 -12.60 -2.47 -13.00
C LYS A 126 -11.11 -2.69 -13.21
N ASP A 127 -10.37 -2.64 -12.11
CA ASP A 127 -8.97 -3.03 -12.04
C ASP A 127 -8.81 -4.21 -11.09
N ILE A 128 -7.99 -5.16 -11.48
CA ILE A 128 -7.70 -6.37 -10.70
C ILE A 128 -6.18 -6.47 -10.54
N ASN A 129 -5.73 -6.74 -9.32
CA ASN A 129 -4.36 -7.13 -9.03
C ASN A 129 -4.38 -8.51 -8.34
N ILE A 130 -3.66 -9.46 -8.90
CA ILE A 130 -3.38 -10.75 -8.26
C ILE A 130 -1.88 -10.80 -8.00
N GLN A 131 -1.49 -11.06 -6.76
CA GLN A 131 -0.08 -11.12 -6.41
C GLN A 131 0.24 -12.26 -5.46
N GLY A 132 1.46 -12.77 -5.57
CA GLY A 132 1.97 -13.80 -4.69
C GLY A 132 3.46 -13.63 -4.48
N GLY A 133 3.96 -14.06 -3.32
CA GLY A 133 5.35 -13.85 -3.02
C GLY A 133 5.90 -14.69 -1.87
N TYR A 134 7.14 -14.41 -1.60
CA TYR A 134 7.90 -15.11 -0.58
C TYR A 134 8.77 -14.12 0.19
N SER A 135 8.83 -14.32 1.51
CA SER A 135 9.62 -13.51 2.42
C SER A 135 10.50 -14.43 3.26
N TYR A 136 11.66 -13.94 3.63
CA TYR A 136 12.64 -14.73 4.36
C TYR A 136 13.39 -13.90 5.41
N LEU A 137 13.48 -14.44 6.63
CA LEU A 137 14.33 -13.93 7.71
C LEU A 137 15.78 -14.35 7.47
N PHE A 138 16.64 -13.42 7.09
CA PHE A 138 18.07 -13.67 6.94
C PHE A 138 18.75 -13.95 8.29
N ASN A 139 18.33 -13.22 9.30
CA ASN A 139 18.70 -13.38 10.71
C ASN A 139 17.59 -12.75 11.59
N ASP A 140 17.80 -12.70 12.89
CA ASP A 140 16.80 -12.23 13.87
C ASP A 140 16.37 -10.76 13.69
N ARG A 141 17.10 -9.97 12.88
CA ARG A 141 16.82 -8.54 12.67
C ARG A 141 16.55 -8.18 11.22
N TRP A 142 16.97 -8.99 10.26
CA TRP A 142 16.87 -8.67 8.84
C TRP A 142 15.96 -9.63 8.11
N ALA A 143 15.01 -9.08 7.39
CA ALA A 143 14.12 -9.80 6.49
C ALA A 143 14.13 -9.20 5.09
N GLY A 144 13.93 -10.04 4.10
CA GLY A 144 13.70 -9.63 2.71
C GLY A 144 12.46 -10.30 2.15
N GLY A 145 11.84 -9.69 1.16
CA GLY A 145 10.65 -10.24 0.52
C GLY A 145 10.54 -9.83 -0.94
N VAL A 146 9.89 -10.69 -1.71
CA VAL A 146 9.59 -10.47 -3.13
C VAL A 146 8.12 -10.78 -3.37
N GLN A 147 7.42 -9.92 -4.10
CA GLN A 147 6.06 -10.14 -4.60
C GLN A 147 6.06 -10.02 -6.12
N ALA A 148 5.46 -10.99 -6.80
CA ALA A 148 5.12 -10.89 -8.22
C ALA A 148 3.63 -10.57 -8.34
N LYS A 149 3.26 -9.68 -9.28
CA LYS A 149 1.88 -9.24 -9.52
C LYS A 149 1.51 -9.31 -10.98
N VAL A 150 0.25 -9.65 -11.20
CA VAL A 150 -0.44 -9.54 -12.48
C VAL A 150 -1.55 -8.53 -12.31
N LEU A 151 -1.55 -7.51 -13.14
CA LEU A 151 -2.52 -6.43 -13.14
C LEU A 151 -3.36 -6.55 -14.39
N MET A 152 -4.66 -6.43 -14.24
CA MET A 152 -5.63 -6.48 -15.33
C MET A 152 -6.59 -5.30 -15.18
N SER A 153 -6.73 -4.51 -16.23
CA SER A 153 -7.74 -3.46 -16.32
C SER A 153 -8.75 -3.81 -17.40
N ASP A 154 -10.02 -3.55 -17.13
CA ASP A 154 -11.14 -3.82 -18.01
C ASP A 154 -12.08 -2.60 -17.98
N TYR A 155 -12.15 -1.87 -19.08
CA TYR A 155 -12.89 -0.62 -19.22
C TYR A 155 -13.82 -0.70 -20.44
N GLY A 156 -14.91 -1.44 -20.28
CA GLY A 156 -15.87 -1.67 -21.37
C GLY A 156 -15.29 -2.54 -22.48
N GLU A 157 -14.98 -1.95 -23.64
CA GLU A 157 -14.40 -2.68 -24.78
C GLU A 157 -12.88 -2.78 -24.73
N TYR A 158 -12.23 -2.10 -23.77
CA TYR A 158 -10.78 -2.02 -23.64
C TYR A 158 -10.26 -2.83 -22.46
N SER A 159 -9.25 -3.60 -22.69
CA SER A 159 -8.57 -4.36 -21.62
C SER A 159 -7.06 -4.22 -21.71
N SER A 160 -6.39 -4.33 -20.58
CA SER A 160 -4.93 -4.33 -20.54
C SER A 160 -4.40 -5.28 -19.47
N VAL A 161 -3.17 -5.73 -19.68
CA VAL A 161 -2.45 -6.59 -18.73
C VAL A 161 -1.07 -6.02 -18.48
N ALA A 162 -0.66 -5.97 -17.21
CA ALA A 162 0.69 -5.61 -16.82
C ALA A 162 1.26 -6.60 -15.80
N LEU A 163 2.58 -6.70 -15.78
CA LEU A 163 3.34 -7.52 -14.85
C LEU A 163 4.22 -6.61 -13.99
N GLY A 164 4.28 -6.89 -12.70
CA GLY A 164 5.08 -6.13 -11.76
C GLY A 164 5.72 -7.00 -10.68
N VAL A 165 6.75 -6.44 -10.06
CA VAL A 165 7.46 -7.06 -8.93
C VAL A 165 7.68 -6.00 -7.86
N ASP A 166 7.49 -6.37 -6.59
CA ASP A 166 7.94 -5.59 -5.45
C ASP A 166 9.11 -6.29 -4.76
N LEU A 167 10.06 -5.50 -4.32
CA LEU A 167 11.23 -5.95 -3.56
C LEU A 167 11.27 -5.21 -2.23
N GLY A 168 11.17 -5.94 -1.13
CA GLY A 168 11.18 -5.40 0.22
C GLY A 168 12.41 -5.80 1.01
N LEU A 169 12.85 -4.90 1.86
CA LEU A 169 13.85 -5.13 2.91
C LEU A 169 13.35 -4.52 4.21
N ASN A 170 13.54 -5.23 5.32
CA ASN A 170 13.21 -4.73 6.64
C ASN A 170 14.35 -5.04 7.62
N TYR A 171 14.66 -4.06 8.46
CA TYR A 171 15.45 -4.22 9.67
C TYR A 171 14.57 -3.99 10.87
N TYR A 172 14.46 -4.95 11.77
CA TYR A 172 13.68 -4.85 12.99
C TYR A 172 14.52 -5.19 14.22
N ASP A 173 14.67 -4.25 15.12
CA ASP A 173 15.30 -4.42 16.44
C ASP A 173 14.21 -4.35 17.50
N GLU A 174 13.70 -5.52 17.89
CA GLU A 174 12.62 -5.65 18.87
C GLU A 174 13.03 -5.12 20.25
N GLU A 175 14.28 -5.35 20.66
CA GLU A 175 14.80 -4.92 21.95
C GLU A 175 14.76 -3.40 22.12
N HIS A 176 15.14 -2.67 21.08
CA HIS A 176 15.14 -1.20 21.08
C HIS A 176 13.89 -0.62 20.43
N GLY A 177 12.99 -1.44 19.85
CA GLY A 177 11.76 -1.02 19.21
C GLY A 177 11.96 -0.20 17.91
N TRP A 178 13.06 -0.39 17.19
CA TRP A 178 13.29 0.24 15.89
C TRP A 178 12.92 -0.69 14.74
N SER A 179 12.20 -0.15 13.76
CA SER A 179 12.00 -0.82 12.48
C SER A 179 12.30 0.13 11.32
N LEU A 180 13.07 -0.36 10.35
CA LEU A 180 13.41 0.34 9.12
C LEU A 180 12.94 -0.50 7.95
N GLY A 181 12.15 0.08 7.05
CA GLY A 181 11.65 -0.56 5.84
C GLY A 181 12.15 0.16 4.59
N LEU A 182 12.55 -0.60 3.58
CA LEU A 182 12.87 -0.10 2.25
C LEU A 182 12.18 -0.99 1.22
N VAL A 183 11.43 -0.39 0.31
CA VAL A 183 10.70 -1.14 -0.72
C VAL A 183 10.84 -0.44 -2.06
N ALA A 184 11.11 -1.23 -3.09
CA ALA A 184 10.90 -0.84 -4.47
C ALA A 184 9.60 -1.51 -4.96
N GLN A 185 8.61 -0.71 -5.29
CA GLN A 185 7.26 -1.15 -5.64
C GLN A 185 7.01 -1.00 -7.14
N ASN A 186 6.19 -1.89 -7.69
CA ASN A 186 5.67 -1.84 -9.06
C ASN A 186 6.77 -1.80 -10.14
N LEU A 187 7.87 -2.53 -9.91
CA LEU A 187 8.92 -2.72 -10.92
C LEU A 187 8.38 -3.60 -12.04
N GLY A 188 8.14 -3.04 -13.23
CA GLY A 188 7.56 -3.79 -14.34
C GLY A 188 6.95 -2.91 -15.39
N GLY A 189 6.01 -3.46 -16.16
CA GLY A 189 5.37 -2.74 -17.25
C GLY A 189 4.17 -3.47 -17.81
N GLN A 190 3.47 -2.78 -18.69
CA GLN A 190 2.35 -3.29 -19.46
C GLN A 190 2.82 -4.29 -20.52
N VAL A 191 2.16 -5.44 -20.59
CA VAL A 191 2.43 -6.51 -21.57
C VAL A 191 1.44 -6.41 -22.72
N ASP A 192 0.20 -6.03 -22.39
CA ASP A 192 -0.86 -5.79 -23.35
C ASP A 192 -1.45 -4.40 -23.06
N ALA A 193 -1.43 -3.52 -24.06
CA ALA A 193 -1.79 -2.12 -23.90
C ALA A 193 -3.29 -1.91 -24.08
N LEU A 194 -3.87 -1.01 -23.29
CA LEU A 194 -5.28 -0.61 -23.40
C LEU A 194 -5.57 0.05 -24.75
N TYR A 195 -4.58 0.77 -25.27
CA TYR A 195 -4.59 1.50 -26.54
C TYR A 195 -3.23 1.33 -27.24
N GLU A 196 -3.00 2.07 -28.31
CA GLU A 196 -1.75 2.02 -29.09
C GLU A 196 -0.47 2.37 -28.27
N LYS A 197 -0.62 3.01 -27.10
CA LYS A 197 0.49 3.35 -26.21
C LYS A 197 0.48 2.52 -24.95
N THR A 198 1.64 1.99 -24.60
CA THR A 198 1.86 1.34 -23.30
C THR A 198 1.97 2.39 -22.20
N GLU A 199 1.31 2.17 -21.07
CA GLU A 199 1.42 2.96 -19.86
C GLU A 199 2.47 2.34 -18.91
N SER A 200 3.20 3.19 -18.21
CA SER A 200 4.13 2.76 -17.19
C SER A 200 3.39 2.39 -15.89
N LEU A 201 3.89 1.40 -15.16
CA LEU A 201 3.44 1.17 -13.79
C LEU A 201 3.90 2.31 -12.88
N PRO A 202 3.17 2.63 -11.79
CA PRO A 202 3.57 3.63 -10.80
C PRO A 202 4.75 3.09 -9.96
N CYS A 203 5.93 3.01 -10.59
CA CYS A 203 7.16 2.56 -9.95
C CYS A 203 7.54 3.53 -8.84
N ASN A 204 7.78 3.00 -7.65
CA ASN A 204 8.02 3.79 -6.47
C ASN A 204 9.09 3.16 -5.57
N VAL A 205 9.93 4.00 -4.96
CA VAL A 205 10.81 3.61 -3.86
C VAL A 205 10.34 4.30 -2.60
N VAL A 206 10.10 3.51 -1.57
CA VAL A 206 9.58 3.96 -0.27
C VAL A 206 10.56 3.58 0.81
N PHE A 207 10.87 4.52 1.70
CA PHE A 207 11.64 4.28 2.90
C PHE A 207 10.83 4.66 4.13
N GLY A 208 10.78 3.77 5.11
CA GLY A 208 10.04 3.99 6.35
C GLY A 208 10.89 3.77 7.59
N VAL A 209 10.59 4.51 8.63
CA VAL A 209 11.16 4.37 9.96
C VAL A 209 10.01 4.32 10.97
N SER A 210 10.03 3.33 11.85
CA SER A 210 9.10 3.23 12.97
C SER A 210 9.86 3.04 14.27
N LYS A 211 9.36 3.68 15.34
CA LYS A 211 9.92 3.59 16.68
C LYS A 211 8.83 3.31 17.70
N GLN A 212 8.85 2.13 18.29
CA GLN A 212 8.09 1.80 19.49
C GLN A 212 8.78 2.40 20.71
N LEU A 213 8.06 3.19 21.53
CA LEU A 213 8.63 3.81 22.73
C LEU A 213 8.63 2.81 23.89
N ALA A 214 9.78 2.67 24.55
CA ALA A 214 9.95 1.70 25.65
C ALA A 214 9.08 1.99 26.89
N ASN A 215 8.84 3.26 27.18
CA ASN A 215 8.13 3.71 28.39
C ASN A 215 6.72 4.26 28.14
N ALA A 216 6.21 4.08 26.92
CA ALA A 216 4.88 4.53 26.56
C ALA A 216 4.29 3.57 25.52
N PRO A 217 2.98 3.31 25.55
CA PRO A 217 2.30 2.48 24.57
C PRO A 217 2.09 3.24 23.25
N LEU A 218 3.17 3.83 22.73
CA LEU A 218 3.18 4.66 21.54
C LEU A 218 4.21 4.15 20.53
N ARG A 219 3.82 4.13 19.24
CA ARG A 219 4.74 3.97 18.12
C ARG A 219 4.66 5.22 17.25
N LEU A 220 5.81 5.74 16.90
CA LEU A 220 5.95 6.84 15.93
C LEU A 220 6.41 6.25 14.61
N SER A 221 5.83 6.68 13.51
CA SER A 221 6.23 6.27 12.18
C SER A 221 6.45 7.48 11.27
N TRP A 222 7.46 7.35 10.42
CA TRP A 222 7.82 8.34 9.43
C TRP A 222 8.14 7.62 8.13
N THR A 223 7.44 7.95 7.06
CA THR A 223 7.62 7.34 5.74
C THR A 223 7.98 8.40 4.73
N PHE A 224 8.98 8.09 3.92
CA PHE A 224 9.38 8.84 2.73
C PHE A 224 8.89 8.05 1.52
N ASP A 225 8.04 8.67 0.73
CA ASP A 225 7.36 8.07 -0.41
C ASP A 225 7.76 8.77 -1.71
N GLU A 226 7.61 8.09 -2.85
CA GLU A 226 7.96 8.61 -4.18
C GLU A 226 9.42 9.12 -4.29
N LEU A 227 10.36 8.32 -3.75
CA LEU A 227 11.78 8.66 -3.83
C LEU A 227 12.34 8.56 -5.26
N THR A 228 11.58 7.96 -6.20
CA THR A 228 11.89 7.94 -7.64
C THR A 228 11.54 9.24 -8.36
N ASP A 229 10.63 10.03 -7.79
CA ASP A 229 10.16 11.30 -8.35
C ASP A 229 10.26 12.42 -7.29
N TRP A 230 11.47 12.67 -6.82
CA TRP A 230 11.71 13.60 -5.74
C TRP A 230 11.60 15.06 -6.20
N ASP A 231 10.59 15.79 -5.68
CA ASP A 231 10.48 17.24 -5.87
C ASP A 231 11.27 18.00 -4.79
N GLU A 232 12.45 18.51 -5.16
CA GLU A 232 13.32 19.29 -4.27
C GLU A 232 12.65 20.56 -3.74
N LYS A 233 11.66 21.10 -4.46
CA LYS A 233 10.95 22.34 -4.06
C LYS A 233 9.92 22.08 -2.97
N LYS A 234 9.45 20.84 -2.84
CA LYS A 234 8.44 20.46 -1.87
C LYS A 234 8.76 19.11 -1.18
N PRO A 235 9.91 18.99 -0.53
CA PRO A 235 10.32 17.71 0.08
C PRO A 235 9.33 17.19 1.11
N ILE A 236 8.54 18.07 1.74
CA ILE A 236 7.51 17.69 2.72
C ILE A 236 6.37 16.86 2.10
N ASN A 237 6.11 16.99 0.80
CA ASN A 237 5.08 16.22 0.11
C ASN A 237 5.44 14.74 -0.03
N HIS A 238 6.71 14.41 0.13
CA HIS A 238 7.20 13.02 0.10
C HIS A 238 7.23 12.37 1.48
N MET A 239 6.62 12.98 2.50
CA MET A 239 6.70 12.52 3.87
C MET A 239 5.31 12.24 4.45
N PHE A 240 5.17 11.12 5.16
CA PHE A 240 3.99 10.81 5.97
C PHE A 240 4.41 10.64 7.42
N PHE A 241 3.53 11.06 8.32
CA PHE A 241 3.75 10.95 9.75
C PHE A 241 2.59 10.17 10.38
N GLY A 242 2.92 9.21 11.21
CA GLY A 242 1.95 8.41 11.92
C GLY A 242 2.28 8.27 13.40
N VAL A 243 1.25 8.20 14.21
CA VAL A 243 1.35 7.91 15.64
C VAL A 243 0.32 6.86 15.98
N ASP A 244 0.78 5.76 16.56
CA ASP A 244 -0.06 4.73 17.16
C ASP A 244 -0.08 4.87 18.66
N PHE A 245 -1.24 4.64 19.24
CA PHE A 245 -1.46 4.40 20.66
C PHE A 245 -2.02 3.00 20.86
N PHE A 246 -1.38 2.21 21.72
CA PHE A 246 -1.76 0.83 22.02
C PHE A 246 -2.38 0.75 23.44
N PRO A 247 -3.69 0.93 23.60
CA PRO A 247 -4.37 0.78 24.89
C PRO A 247 -4.20 -0.62 25.49
N SER A 248 -4.03 -1.63 24.62
CA SER A 248 -3.72 -3.01 24.98
C SER A 248 -2.91 -3.68 23.87
N ASN A 249 -2.41 -4.90 24.12
CA ASN A 249 -1.68 -5.68 23.13
C ASN A 249 -2.54 -6.10 21.92
N THR A 250 -3.85 -5.94 21.99
CA THR A 250 -4.80 -6.32 20.94
C THR A 250 -5.58 -5.14 20.39
N THR A 251 -5.34 -3.93 20.88
CA THR A 251 -6.07 -2.72 20.49
C THR A 251 -5.10 -1.64 20.09
N TRP A 252 -5.36 -1.01 18.96
CA TRP A 252 -4.62 0.16 18.52
C TRP A 252 -5.56 1.30 18.14
N VAL A 253 -5.09 2.52 18.32
CA VAL A 253 -5.68 3.76 17.79
C VAL A 253 -4.56 4.50 17.10
N ALA A 254 -4.78 4.91 15.85
CA ALA A 254 -3.75 5.57 15.05
C ALA A 254 -4.24 6.89 14.47
N ILE A 255 -3.33 7.83 14.34
CA ILE A 255 -3.55 9.11 13.67
C ILE A 255 -2.39 9.33 12.72
N GLY A 256 -2.68 9.74 11.49
CA GLY A 256 -1.71 10.02 10.46
C GLY A 256 -1.89 11.40 9.85
N TYR A 257 -0.80 11.91 9.30
CA TYR A 257 -0.80 13.14 8.52
C TYR A 257 0.03 12.99 7.25
N ASN A 258 -0.58 13.33 6.12
CA ASN A 258 0.01 13.32 4.80
C ASN A 258 0.02 14.74 4.23
N PRO A 259 1.18 15.44 4.27
CA PRO A 259 1.32 16.80 3.77
C PRO A 259 1.00 16.96 2.28
N ARG A 260 1.36 15.96 1.45
CA ARG A 260 1.05 15.98 0.01
C ARG A 260 -0.46 16.05 -0.20
N ARG A 261 -1.19 15.14 0.41
CA ARG A 261 -2.66 15.10 0.36
C ARG A 261 -3.28 16.40 0.87
N ALA A 262 -2.73 16.96 1.95
CA ALA A 262 -3.15 18.25 2.47
C ALA A 262 -2.93 19.39 1.45
N ASN A 263 -1.83 19.36 0.71
CA ASN A 263 -1.50 20.39 -0.29
C ASN A 263 -2.32 20.25 -1.58
N GLU A 264 -2.50 19.03 -2.08
CA GLU A 264 -3.27 18.73 -3.30
C GLU A 264 -4.76 19.00 -3.14
N MET A 265 -5.29 18.83 -1.92
CA MET A 265 -6.71 19.06 -1.61
C MET A 265 -7.05 20.48 -1.17
N LYS A 266 -6.12 21.42 -1.25
CA LYS A 266 -6.39 22.84 -1.00
C LYS A 266 -7.17 23.45 -2.15
N VAL A 267 -8.48 23.24 -2.17
CA VAL A 267 -9.43 23.95 -3.04
C VAL A 267 -10.23 24.90 -2.16
N ALA A 268 -9.90 26.20 -2.23
CA ALA A 268 -10.47 27.26 -1.39
C ALA A 268 -10.42 26.97 0.13
N ASP A 269 -11.09 27.75 0.94
CA ASP A 269 -11.08 27.65 2.42
C ASP A 269 -11.69 26.37 3.03
N SER A 270 -12.06 25.37 2.24
CA SER A 270 -12.93 24.26 2.66
C SER A 270 -12.21 23.01 3.22
N SER A 271 -10.87 22.94 3.23
CA SER A 271 -10.17 21.68 3.54
C SER A 271 -9.30 21.70 4.82
N LYS A 272 -9.85 22.19 5.94
CA LYS A 272 -9.12 22.28 7.22
C LYS A 272 -8.55 20.94 7.73
N TRP A 273 -9.11 19.79 7.32
CA TRP A 273 -8.74 18.44 7.74
C TRP A 273 -8.14 17.59 6.62
N ALA A 274 -7.85 18.18 5.46
CA ALA A 274 -7.16 17.46 4.39
C ALA A 274 -5.77 16.99 4.85
N GLY A 275 -5.44 15.75 4.50
CA GLY A 275 -4.18 15.13 4.90
C GLY A 275 -4.23 14.37 6.23
N PHE A 276 -5.21 14.62 7.10
CA PHE A 276 -5.38 13.81 8.30
C PHE A 276 -6.10 12.50 8.01
N SER A 277 -5.70 11.47 8.74
CA SER A 277 -6.36 10.17 8.82
C SER A 277 -6.39 9.68 10.26
N ILE A 278 -7.38 8.86 10.58
CA ILE A 278 -7.56 8.27 11.89
C ILE A 278 -8.10 6.85 11.73
N GLY A 279 -7.75 5.98 12.65
CA GLY A 279 -8.29 4.63 12.69
C GLY A 279 -8.12 3.98 14.04
N ALA A 280 -8.79 2.85 14.18
CA ALA A 280 -8.70 2.01 15.35
C ALA A 280 -8.90 0.54 14.97
N GLY A 281 -8.31 -0.35 15.76
CA GLY A 281 -8.48 -1.78 15.57
C GLY A 281 -8.52 -2.53 16.89
N LEU A 282 -9.17 -3.67 16.83
CA LEU A 282 -9.39 -4.55 17.98
C LEU A 282 -9.19 -6.01 17.57
N GLY A 283 -8.38 -6.71 18.35
CA GLY A 283 -8.21 -8.15 18.26
C GLY A 283 -8.96 -8.89 19.38
N ILE A 284 -9.75 -9.89 18.99
CA ILE A 284 -10.47 -10.75 19.91
C ILE A 284 -10.15 -12.21 19.56
N LYS A 285 -9.30 -12.86 20.36
CA LYS A 285 -8.78 -14.20 20.10
C LYS A 285 -8.09 -14.27 18.73
N LYS A 286 -8.67 -15.03 17.78
CA LYS A 286 -8.17 -15.23 16.42
C LYS A 286 -8.69 -14.18 15.42
N PHE A 287 -9.64 -13.36 15.82
CA PHE A 287 -10.25 -12.34 14.97
C PHE A 287 -9.66 -10.97 15.25
N LYS A 288 -9.43 -10.20 14.20
CA LYS A 288 -9.06 -8.79 14.29
C LYS A 288 -9.94 -7.97 13.35
N VAL A 289 -10.34 -6.81 13.79
CA VAL A 289 -11.12 -5.86 13.01
C VAL A 289 -10.42 -4.50 13.08
N GLY A 290 -10.27 -3.85 11.95
CA GLY A 290 -9.74 -2.50 11.84
C GLY A 290 -10.70 -1.61 11.08
N LEU A 291 -10.73 -0.33 11.47
CA LEU A 291 -11.49 0.71 10.79
C LEU A 291 -10.59 1.94 10.64
N ALA A 292 -10.57 2.53 9.46
CA ALA A 292 -9.90 3.79 9.23
C ALA A 292 -10.77 4.75 8.42
N TYR A 293 -10.56 6.02 8.70
CA TYR A 293 -11.17 7.15 8.00
C TYR A 293 -10.07 8.07 7.52
N GLY A 294 -10.16 8.46 6.26
CA GLY A 294 -9.24 9.42 5.67
C GLY A 294 -9.88 10.12 4.48
N LYS A 295 -9.37 11.30 4.16
CA LYS A 295 -9.81 12.05 2.99
C LYS A 295 -8.81 11.82 1.86
N TYR A 296 -9.19 11.01 0.88
CA TYR A 296 -8.34 10.66 -0.28
C TYR A 296 -8.74 11.43 -1.55
N HIS A 297 -9.84 12.18 -1.50
CA HIS A 297 -10.29 13.01 -2.61
C HIS A 297 -10.96 14.28 -2.07
N VAL A 298 -10.93 15.37 -2.85
CA VAL A 298 -11.50 16.69 -2.45
C VAL A 298 -12.98 16.59 -2.13
N ALA A 299 -13.71 15.85 -2.95
CA ALA A 299 -15.17 15.76 -2.87
C ALA A 299 -15.68 14.67 -1.90
N SER A 300 -14.83 13.74 -1.44
CA SER A 300 -15.27 12.57 -0.67
C SER A 300 -14.28 12.17 0.41
N SER A 301 -14.81 11.52 1.43
CA SER A 301 -14.05 10.83 2.46
C SER A 301 -14.08 9.33 2.20
N SER A 302 -13.01 8.64 2.56
CA SER A 302 -12.91 7.20 2.38
C SER A 302 -12.93 6.51 3.73
N VAL A 303 -13.57 5.34 3.75
CA VAL A 303 -13.63 4.44 4.91
C VAL A 303 -13.03 3.11 4.50
N ILE A 304 -12.11 2.60 5.31
CA ILE A 304 -11.50 1.29 5.13
C ILE A 304 -11.88 0.42 6.30
N VAL A 305 -12.39 -0.76 6.01
CA VAL A 305 -12.70 -1.80 6.99
C VAL A 305 -11.83 -3.00 6.70
N ASN A 306 -11.17 -3.51 7.73
CA ASN A 306 -10.30 -4.68 7.66
C ASN A 306 -10.84 -5.75 8.60
N PHE A 307 -10.86 -6.98 8.13
CA PHE A 307 -11.20 -8.16 8.92
C PHE A 307 -10.12 -9.22 8.74
N SER A 308 -9.56 -9.69 9.84
CA SER A 308 -8.51 -10.71 9.84
C SER A 308 -8.88 -11.90 10.72
N TYR A 309 -8.45 -13.07 10.27
CA TYR A 309 -8.61 -14.33 11.00
C TYR A 309 -7.34 -15.17 10.92
N SER A 310 -6.77 -15.53 12.06
CA SER A 310 -5.65 -16.47 12.16
C SER A 310 -6.16 -17.88 12.48
N LEU A 311 -5.90 -18.84 11.59
CA LEU A 311 -6.41 -20.22 11.62
C LEU A 311 -5.79 -21.08 12.76
#